data_e27d4e27e39fb046086f2cea50d64313
#
_entry.id   e27d4e27e39fb046086f2cea50d64313
#
_cell.length_a   1.000
_cell.length_b   1.000
_cell.length_c   1.000
_cell.angle_alpha   90.00
_cell.angle_beta   90.00
_cell.angle_gamma   90.00
#
_symmetry.space_group_name_H-M   'P 1'
#
loop_
_entity.id
_entity.type
_entity.pdbx_description
1 polymer ?
#
loop_
_entity_poly.entity_id
_entity_poly.type
_entity_poly.pdbx_seq_one_letter_code
_entity_poly.pdbx_strand_id
1 'polypeptide(L)'
;MNSKGKIWEIEAANYLRKHRYKLVDTNYTTRFGEVDLIAKNRKYICFVEVKQRDVKSIALPREFVTYSKQQKIIACAKMFLMQNKTNLQPRFDVIEVYTDNNKIKSIKHLENAFDLV
;
A
#
# COMPACT_ATOMS: atom_id res chain seq x y z
N MET A 1 11.08 5.61 -14.51
CA MET A 1 10.02 5.00 -13.70
C MET A 1 9.88 3.52 -14.06
N ASN A 2 9.77 2.65 -13.07
CA ASN A 2 9.67 1.22 -13.32
C ASN A 2 8.24 0.85 -13.73
N SER A 3 8.04 0.50 -14.99
CA SER A 3 6.73 0.14 -15.53
C SER A 3 6.12 -1.09 -14.83
N LYS A 4 6.94 -2.04 -14.38
CA LYS A 4 6.46 -3.22 -13.64
C LYS A 4 5.83 -2.85 -12.33
N GLY A 5 6.47 -1.97 -11.55
CA GLY A 5 5.91 -1.50 -10.28
C GLY A 5 4.57 -0.82 -10.49
N LYS A 6 4.45 -0.03 -11.54
CA LYS A 6 3.22 0.67 -11.88
C LYS A 6 2.07 -0.29 -12.18
N ILE A 7 2.35 -1.39 -12.88
CA ILE A 7 1.33 -2.41 -13.20
C ILE A 7 0.76 -3.02 -11.92
N TRP A 8 1.62 -3.36 -10.97
CA TRP A 8 1.17 -3.96 -9.71
C TRP A 8 0.37 -2.97 -8.86
N GLU A 9 0.74 -1.70 -8.89
CA GLU A 9 0.00 -0.64 -8.21
C GLU A 9 -1.40 -0.45 -8.82
N ILE A 10 -1.52 -0.50 -10.15
CA ILE A 10 -2.81 -0.42 -10.83
C ILE A 10 -3.70 -1.60 -10.42
N GLU A 11 -3.15 -2.81 -10.38
CA GLU A 11 -3.90 -4.00 -9.98
C GLU A 11 -4.34 -3.92 -8.51
N ALA A 12 -3.46 -3.43 -7.64
CA ALA A 12 -3.81 -3.22 -6.24
C ALA A 12 -4.92 -2.18 -6.09
N ALA A 13 -4.86 -1.10 -6.87
CA ALA A 13 -5.92 -0.08 -6.86
C ALA A 13 -7.26 -0.66 -7.33
N ASN A 14 -7.24 -1.49 -8.37
CA ASN A 14 -8.45 -2.16 -8.85
C ASN A 14 -9.03 -3.10 -7.79
N TYR A 15 -8.17 -3.83 -7.10
CA TYR A 15 -8.57 -4.69 -5.98
C TYR A 15 -9.29 -3.85 -4.90
N LEU A 16 -8.70 -2.73 -4.52
CA LEU A 16 -9.29 -1.86 -3.49
C LEU A 16 -10.67 -1.35 -3.92
N ARG A 17 -10.83 -0.93 -5.17
CA ARG A 17 -12.13 -0.46 -5.67
C ARG A 17 -13.18 -1.56 -5.61
N LYS A 18 -12.82 -2.78 -5.96
CA LYS A 18 -13.74 -3.94 -5.88
C LYS A 18 -14.15 -4.24 -4.44
N HIS A 19 -13.33 -3.88 -3.47
CA HIS A 19 -13.58 -4.10 -2.05
C HIS A 19 -14.11 -2.85 -1.34
N ARG A 20 -14.76 -1.96 -2.10
CA ARG A 20 -15.49 -0.78 -1.61
C ARG A 20 -14.58 0.31 -1.03
N TYR A 21 -13.34 0.35 -1.43
CA TYR A 21 -12.47 1.48 -1.15
C TYR A 21 -12.55 2.49 -2.28
N LYS A 22 -12.44 3.77 -1.92
CA LYS A 22 -12.28 4.85 -2.88
C LYS A 22 -10.80 5.21 -2.93
N LEU A 23 -10.22 5.21 -4.13
CA LEU A 23 -8.85 5.65 -4.31
C LEU A 23 -8.78 7.17 -4.15
N VAL A 24 -7.85 7.62 -3.30
CA VAL A 24 -7.67 9.04 -2.99
C VAL A 24 -6.47 9.61 -3.73
N ASP A 25 -5.37 8.88 -3.74
CA ASP A 25 -4.15 9.32 -4.41
C ASP A 25 -3.27 8.11 -4.75
N THR A 26 -2.36 8.33 -5.69
CA THR A 26 -1.36 7.33 -6.08
C THR A 26 0.01 7.99 -6.06
N ASN A 27 1.03 7.24 -5.63
CA ASN A 27 2.42 7.69 -5.62
C ASN A 27 2.56 9.06 -4.93
N TYR A 28 1.98 9.15 -3.73
CA TYR A 28 2.08 10.37 -2.93
C TYR A 28 3.52 10.51 -2.44
N THR A 29 4.24 11.48 -2.96
CA THR A 29 5.67 11.65 -2.73
C THR A 29 5.93 12.90 -1.89
N THR A 30 6.78 12.75 -0.88
CA THR A 30 7.26 13.84 -0.03
C THR A 30 8.77 13.76 0.07
N ARG A 31 9.39 14.72 0.78
CA ARG A 31 10.82 14.66 1.08
C ARG A 31 11.18 13.43 1.93
N PHE A 32 10.22 12.81 2.62
CA PHE A 32 10.47 11.65 3.48
C PHE A 32 10.42 10.34 2.73
N GLY A 33 9.77 10.30 1.56
CA GLY A 33 9.58 9.07 0.80
C GLY A 33 8.28 9.10 0.03
N GLU A 34 7.71 7.92 -0.21
CA GLU A 34 6.54 7.74 -1.06
C GLU A 34 5.56 6.76 -0.44
N VAL A 35 4.27 7.00 -0.66
CA VAL A 35 3.19 6.06 -0.37
C VAL A 35 2.60 5.62 -1.69
N ASP A 36 2.56 4.32 -1.94
CA ASP A 36 2.12 3.81 -3.25
C ASP A 36 0.67 4.15 -3.55
N LEU A 37 -0.23 3.90 -2.60
CA LEU A 37 -1.66 4.19 -2.77
C LEU A 37 -2.21 4.77 -1.46
N ILE A 38 -3.14 5.72 -1.61
CA ILE A 38 -3.95 6.20 -0.50
C ILE A 38 -5.41 5.92 -0.88
N ALA A 39 -6.12 5.21 -0.01
CA ALA A 39 -7.51 4.82 -0.25
C ALA A 39 -8.32 5.00 1.02
N LYS A 40 -9.64 5.12 0.88
CA LYS A 40 -10.51 5.29 2.03
C LYS A 40 -11.79 4.47 1.90
N ASN A 41 -12.36 4.11 3.03
CA ASN A 41 -13.69 3.56 3.14
C ASN A 41 -14.48 4.36 4.19
N ARG A 42 -15.54 3.80 4.74
CA ARG A 42 -16.37 4.51 5.72
C ARG A 42 -15.65 4.81 7.03
N LYS A 43 -14.68 3.98 7.42
CA LYS A 43 -14.01 4.07 8.73
C LYS A 43 -12.57 4.54 8.62
N TYR A 44 -11.88 4.18 7.56
CA TYR A 44 -10.42 4.28 7.50
C TYR A 44 -9.95 5.10 6.32
N ILE A 45 -8.84 5.81 6.53
CA ILE A 45 -8.00 6.29 5.46
C ILE A 45 -6.71 5.44 5.50
N CYS A 46 -6.43 4.75 4.41
CA CYS A 46 -5.41 3.72 4.35
C CYS A 46 -4.23 4.17 3.51
N PHE A 47 -3.05 4.06 4.09
CA PHE A 47 -1.79 4.32 3.40
C PHE A 47 -1.19 2.97 3.07
N VAL A 48 -1.09 2.66 1.78
CA VAL A 48 -0.89 1.30 1.29
C VAL A 48 0.45 1.17 0.59
N GLU A 49 1.24 0.19 1.03
CA GLU A 49 2.46 -0.26 0.35
C GLU A 49 2.09 -1.45 -0.52
N VAL A 50 2.48 -1.41 -1.80
CA VAL A 50 2.23 -2.51 -2.73
C VAL A 50 3.53 -3.29 -2.92
N LYS A 51 3.46 -4.61 -2.71
CA LYS A 51 4.59 -5.52 -2.87
C LYS A 51 4.26 -6.58 -3.90
N GLN A 52 5.11 -6.73 -4.91
CA GLN A 52 5.01 -7.84 -5.83
C GLN A 52 5.82 -9.00 -5.27
N ARG A 53 5.24 -10.21 -5.32
CA ARG A 53 5.87 -11.45 -4.86
C ARG A 53 5.75 -12.51 -5.95
N ASP A 54 6.85 -13.19 -6.24
CA ASP A 54 6.79 -14.36 -7.11
C ASP A 54 6.25 -15.55 -6.32
N VAL A 55 5.31 -16.32 -6.89
CA VAL A 55 4.74 -17.49 -6.21
C VAL A 55 5.81 -18.52 -5.85
N LYS A 56 6.90 -18.56 -6.62
CA LYS A 56 8.03 -19.47 -6.34
C LYS A 56 8.77 -19.10 -5.07
N SER A 57 8.66 -17.86 -4.60
CA SER A 57 9.31 -17.39 -3.39
C SER A 57 8.48 -17.59 -2.14
N ILE A 58 7.28 -18.17 -2.25
CA ILE A 58 6.38 -18.39 -1.11
C ILE A 58 7.04 -19.28 -0.03
N ALA A 59 7.91 -20.19 -0.44
CA ALA A 59 8.63 -21.07 0.49
C ALA A 59 9.70 -20.35 1.30
N LEU A 60 10.09 -19.14 0.89
CA LEU A 60 11.07 -18.33 1.60
C LEU A 60 10.39 -17.50 2.69
N PRO A 61 11.13 -17.13 3.76
CA PRO A 61 10.56 -16.22 4.75
C PRO A 61 10.06 -14.94 4.09
N ARG A 62 8.86 -14.51 4.51
CA ARG A 62 8.26 -13.30 3.98
C ARG A 62 9.08 -12.09 4.42
N GLU A 63 9.39 -11.21 3.46
CA GLU A 63 9.97 -9.92 3.78
C GLU A 63 8.87 -8.98 4.25
N PHE A 64 9.01 -8.46 5.44
CA PHE A 64 8.11 -7.45 5.97
C PHE A 64 8.62 -6.06 5.58
N VAL A 65 7.73 -5.08 5.62
CA VAL A 65 8.15 -3.69 5.46
C VAL A 65 9.08 -3.35 6.62
N THR A 66 10.30 -2.90 6.32
CA THR A 66 11.30 -2.61 7.35
C THR A 66 10.86 -1.45 8.24
N TYR A 67 11.39 -1.40 9.45
CA TYR A 67 11.10 -0.29 10.37
C TYR A 67 11.40 1.06 9.72
N SER A 68 12.54 1.18 9.06
CA SER A 68 12.93 2.41 8.36
C SER A 68 11.88 2.82 7.32
N LYS A 69 11.41 1.87 6.51
CA LYS A 69 10.37 2.13 5.51
C LYS A 69 9.05 2.51 6.17
N GLN A 70 8.67 1.83 7.25
CA GLN A 70 7.47 2.18 8.02
C GLN A 70 7.52 3.63 8.49
N GLN A 71 8.66 4.06 9.03
CA GLN A 71 8.80 5.43 9.53
C GLN A 71 8.67 6.46 8.41
N LYS A 72 9.18 6.16 7.22
CA LYS A 72 9.04 7.02 6.05
C LYS A 72 7.58 7.13 5.61
N ILE A 73 6.87 6.01 5.57
CA ILE A 73 5.45 5.98 5.21
C ILE A 73 4.63 6.77 6.24
N ILE A 74 4.91 6.57 7.52
CA ILE A 74 4.23 7.29 8.61
C ILE A 74 4.45 8.81 8.48
N ALA A 75 5.68 9.24 8.18
CA ALA A 75 5.97 10.65 8.00
C ALA A 75 5.19 11.24 6.81
N CYS A 76 5.12 10.50 5.70
CA CYS A 76 4.32 10.91 4.54
C CYS A 76 2.83 11.00 4.91
N ALA A 77 2.32 10.03 5.66
CA ALA A 77 0.92 10.02 6.08
C ALA A 77 0.59 11.21 6.96
N LYS A 78 1.47 11.54 7.90
CA LYS A 78 1.27 12.72 8.75
C LYS A 78 1.19 13.99 7.92
N MET A 79 2.04 14.12 6.92
CA MET A 79 2.05 15.26 6.02
C MET A 79 0.77 15.35 5.22
N PHE A 80 0.30 14.21 4.68
CA PHE A 80 -0.96 14.13 3.95
C PHE A 80 -2.13 14.56 4.84
N LEU A 81 -2.19 14.06 6.06
CA LEU A 81 -3.28 14.35 7.00
C LEU A 81 -3.28 15.80 7.48
N MET A 82 -2.13 16.45 7.52
CA MET A 82 -2.07 17.88 7.81
C MET A 82 -2.70 18.72 6.71
N GLN A 83 -2.56 18.28 5.46
CA GLN A 83 -3.06 18.99 4.29
C GLN A 83 -4.49 18.60 3.91
N ASN A 84 -4.93 17.42 4.34
CA ASN A 84 -6.23 16.84 3.98
C ASN A 84 -6.93 16.35 5.25
N LYS A 85 -7.59 17.26 5.94
CA LYS A 85 -8.28 16.94 7.20
C LYS A 85 -9.39 15.93 6.97
N THR A 86 -9.46 14.94 7.85
CA THR A 86 -10.49 13.90 7.79
C THR A 86 -10.75 13.36 9.20
N ASN A 87 -11.96 12.87 9.41
CA ASN A 87 -12.34 12.18 10.66
C ASN A 87 -12.09 10.67 10.59
N LEU A 88 -11.61 10.19 9.44
CA LEU A 88 -11.34 8.76 9.26
C LEU A 88 -10.12 8.35 10.06
N GLN A 89 -10.15 7.12 10.55
CA GLN A 89 -9.02 6.54 11.27
C GLN A 89 -7.89 6.18 10.31
N PRO A 90 -6.68 6.68 10.50
CA PRO A 90 -5.53 6.26 9.70
C PRO A 90 -5.22 4.78 9.90
N ARG A 91 -4.87 4.10 8.81
CA ARG A 91 -4.49 2.69 8.85
C ARG A 91 -3.39 2.45 7.83
N PHE A 92 -2.42 1.61 8.18
CA PHE A 92 -1.29 1.28 7.30
C PHE A 92 -1.43 -0.16 6.84
N ASP A 93 -1.56 -0.33 5.53
CA ASP A 93 -1.84 -1.61 4.92
C ASP A 93 -0.72 -2.00 3.95
N VAL A 94 -0.59 -3.29 3.71
CA VAL A 94 0.27 -3.84 2.66
C VAL A 94 -0.60 -4.68 1.74
N ILE A 95 -0.46 -4.48 0.43
CA ILE A 95 -1.09 -5.35 -0.56
C ILE A 95 0.03 -6.11 -1.27
N GLU A 96 -0.02 -7.45 -1.15
CA GLU A 96 0.91 -8.34 -1.82
C GLU A 96 0.26 -8.87 -3.09
N VAL A 97 0.91 -8.63 -4.23
CA VAL A 97 0.46 -9.12 -5.53
C VAL A 97 1.36 -10.30 -5.89
N TYR A 98 0.78 -11.51 -5.85
CA TYR A 98 1.52 -12.74 -6.16
C TYR A 98 1.44 -13.04 -7.63
N THR A 99 2.60 -13.27 -8.25
CA THR A 99 2.72 -13.47 -9.69
C THR A 99 3.46 -14.74 -10.04
N ASP A 100 3.19 -15.27 -11.24
CA ASP A 100 3.93 -16.35 -11.85
C ASP A 100 4.11 -16.00 -13.33
N ASN A 101 5.37 -15.93 -13.79
CA ASN A 101 5.70 -15.49 -15.15
C ASN A 101 5.02 -14.15 -15.50
N ASN A 102 5.06 -13.21 -14.56
CA ASN A 102 4.46 -11.87 -14.69
C ASN A 102 2.94 -11.87 -14.82
N LYS A 103 2.29 -12.98 -14.51
CA LYS A 103 0.82 -13.06 -14.44
C LYS A 103 0.38 -13.11 -12.99
N ILE A 104 -0.68 -12.35 -12.68
CA ILE A 104 -1.21 -12.30 -11.33
C ILE A 104 -1.93 -13.60 -11.01
N LYS A 105 -1.54 -14.21 -9.89
CA LYS A 105 -2.18 -15.43 -9.38
C LYS A 105 -3.10 -15.14 -8.22
N SER A 106 -2.72 -14.23 -7.34
CA SER A 106 -3.54 -13.86 -6.19
C SER A 106 -3.10 -12.51 -5.65
N ILE A 107 -3.99 -11.90 -4.88
CA ILE A 107 -3.72 -10.67 -4.16
C ILE A 107 -4.04 -10.92 -2.68
N LYS A 108 -3.13 -10.53 -1.80
CA LYS A 108 -3.35 -10.61 -0.36
C LYS A 108 -3.28 -9.23 0.24
N HIS A 109 -4.35 -8.85 0.93
CA HIS A 109 -4.45 -7.55 1.58
C HIS A 109 -4.18 -7.73 3.08
N LEU A 110 -3.11 -7.15 3.57
CA LEU A 110 -2.75 -7.17 4.99
C LEU A 110 -3.19 -5.84 5.58
N GLU A 111 -4.35 -5.85 6.21
CA GLU A 111 -4.88 -4.67 6.87
C GLU A 111 -4.14 -4.41 8.18
N ASN A 112 -3.90 -3.14 8.48
CA ASN A 112 -3.25 -2.73 9.71
C ASN A 112 -1.92 -3.45 9.92
N ALA A 113 -1.08 -3.43 8.90
CA ALA A 113 0.19 -4.16 8.88
C ALA A 113 1.22 -3.58 9.86
N PHE A 114 1.11 -2.29 10.19
CA PHE A 114 1.93 -1.65 11.22
C PHE A 114 1.21 -0.41 11.74
N ASP A 115 1.65 0.11 12.87
CA ASP A 115 0.98 1.19 13.59
C ASP A 115 1.74 2.51 13.48
N LEU A 116 1.03 3.60 13.83
CA LEU A 116 1.58 4.95 13.87
C LEU A 116 2.72 5.13 14.88
N VAL A 117 2.82 4.25 15.84
CA VAL A 117 3.81 4.36 16.92
C VAL A 117 5.19 3.92 16.49
#